data_2dfa45cef94bc86e54d89ffab80fc066
#
_entry.id   2dfa45cef94bc86e54d89ffab80fc066
#
_cell.length_a   1.000
_cell.length_b   1.000
_cell.length_c   1.000
_cell.angle_alpha   90.00
_cell.angle_beta   90.00
_cell.angle_gamma   90.00
#
_symmetry.space_group_name_H-M   'P 1'
#
loop_
_entity.id
_entity.type
_entity.pdbx_description
1 polymer ?
#
loop_
_entity_poly.entity_id
_entity_poly.type
_entity_poly.pdbx_seq_one_letter_code
_entity_poly.pdbx_strand_id
1 'polypeptide(L)'
;MSMATRRIALPALALVAACAFLATAQGALALPRAVINQFTGARVIRAEVIVLAGDGSAQDTRVDRGVIVMVTPVTLTLRESNGDVVPVAIGTGSQVQGNRVSSPGQLRRGMRVVVYQVAGQPAQIVQGESINAQLFGPRMVRAEVLLLGAGGSTQDFRLDRGVVVSAASGTLTLRESNGDMVPLPVDPAAQVQGGGRKVTAATLRRGTRVVVYRSANAAAELVQVEGSGP
;
A
#
# COMPACT_ATOMS: atom_id res chain seq x y z
N MET A 1 -38.32 -8.93 47.44
CA MET A 1 -37.76 -9.76 46.33
C MET A 1 -37.34 -8.81 45.21
N SER A 2 -36.05 -8.49 45.15
CA SER A 2 -35.48 -7.55 44.18
C SER A 2 -34.73 -8.33 43.13
N MET A 3 -35.19 -8.30 41.87
CA MET A 3 -34.51 -8.92 40.72
C MET A 3 -33.42 -7.97 40.20
N ALA A 4 -32.20 -8.32 40.49
CA ALA A 4 -31.03 -7.65 39.92
C ALA A 4 -30.84 -8.05 38.46
N THR A 5 -31.08 -7.14 37.57
CA THR A 5 -30.82 -7.29 36.11
C THR A 5 -29.33 -7.21 35.86
N ARG A 6 -28.66 -8.35 35.65
CA ARG A 6 -27.27 -8.42 35.16
C ARG A 6 -27.23 -7.93 33.72
N ARG A 7 -26.69 -6.75 33.51
CA ARG A 7 -26.24 -6.31 32.17
C ARG A 7 -24.98 -7.07 31.84
N ILE A 8 -25.08 -7.99 30.88
CA ILE A 8 -23.93 -8.65 30.26
C ILE A 8 -23.32 -7.63 29.31
N ALA A 9 -22.16 -7.10 29.67
CA ALA A 9 -21.32 -6.33 28.75
C ALA A 9 -20.72 -7.32 27.74
N LEU A 10 -21.15 -7.24 26.49
CA LEU A 10 -20.47 -7.90 25.37
C LEU A 10 -19.11 -7.21 25.16
N PRO A 11 -18.01 -7.95 25.18
CA PRO A 11 -16.71 -7.38 24.84
C PRO A 11 -16.70 -7.03 23.34
N ALA A 12 -16.21 -5.85 23.03
CA ALA A 12 -15.89 -5.40 21.69
C ALA A 12 -14.78 -6.28 21.10
N LEU A 13 -15.16 -7.38 20.49
CA LEU A 13 -14.28 -8.32 19.76
C LEU A 13 -14.52 -8.15 18.27
N ALA A 14 -14.28 -6.97 17.78
CA ALA A 14 -14.37 -6.73 16.35
C ALA A 14 -13.40 -5.62 15.98
N LEU A 15 -12.12 -5.95 15.78
CA LEU A 15 -11.24 -5.25 14.82
C LEU A 15 -9.80 -5.81 14.78
N VAL A 16 -9.61 -7.10 15.03
CA VAL A 16 -8.34 -7.78 14.67
C VAL A 16 -8.41 -8.30 13.23
N ALA A 17 -9.54 -8.13 12.56
CA ALA A 17 -9.82 -8.75 11.27
C ALA A 17 -9.15 -8.08 10.05
N ALA A 18 -8.61 -6.87 10.14
CA ALA A 18 -8.02 -6.21 8.97
C ALA A 18 -6.60 -6.71 8.63
N CYS A 19 -5.87 -7.29 9.56
CA CYS A 19 -4.54 -7.85 9.32
C CYS A 19 -4.46 -9.39 9.32
N ALA A 20 -5.51 -10.10 9.72
CA ALA A 20 -5.48 -11.57 9.89
C ALA A 20 -6.09 -12.37 8.73
N PHE A 21 -6.61 -11.73 7.68
CA PHE A 21 -7.27 -12.44 6.55
C PHE A 21 -6.35 -12.71 5.37
N LEU A 22 -5.15 -13.27 5.59
CA LEU A 22 -4.20 -13.48 4.49
C LEU A 22 -3.57 -14.89 4.44
N ALA A 23 -4.25 -15.86 4.95
CA ALA A 23 -3.81 -17.23 4.73
C ALA A 23 -4.89 -17.97 3.93
N THR A 24 -4.93 -17.81 2.61
CA THR A 24 -5.30 -18.78 1.57
C THR A 24 -5.65 -18.08 0.25
N ALA A 25 -4.64 -17.59 -0.46
CA ALA A 25 -4.71 -17.43 -1.90
C ALA A 25 -3.35 -17.84 -2.49
N GLN A 26 -3.12 -19.14 -2.50
CA GLN A 26 -2.03 -19.72 -3.30
C GLN A 26 -2.40 -19.50 -4.77
N GLY A 27 -1.54 -18.75 -5.50
CA GLY A 27 -1.63 -18.63 -6.96
C GLY A 27 -1.48 -17.24 -7.56
N ALA A 28 -1.59 -16.16 -6.82
CA ALA A 28 -1.31 -14.84 -7.39
C ALA A 28 0.21 -14.61 -7.35
N LEU A 29 0.85 -14.56 -8.51
CA LEU A 29 2.24 -14.20 -8.62
C LEU A 29 2.41 -12.77 -8.07
N ALA A 30 3.13 -12.67 -6.97
CA ALA A 30 3.50 -11.40 -6.38
C ALA A 30 4.44 -10.66 -7.35
N LEU A 31 4.45 -9.32 -7.26
CA LEU A 31 5.51 -8.50 -7.87
C LEU A 31 6.88 -9.12 -7.57
N PRO A 32 7.86 -9.01 -8.50
CA PRO A 32 9.21 -9.47 -8.24
C PRO A 32 9.70 -8.95 -6.88
N ARG A 33 10.32 -9.79 -6.08
CA ARG A 33 10.81 -9.43 -4.74
C ARG A 33 11.65 -8.15 -4.75
N ALA A 34 12.43 -7.93 -5.81
CA ALA A 34 13.23 -6.72 -5.96
C ALA A 34 12.36 -5.46 -6.01
N VAL A 35 11.23 -5.49 -6.72
CA VAL A 35 10.28 -4.38 -6.82
C VAL A 35 9.56 -4.18 -5.49
N ILE A 36 9.07 -5.25 -4.85
CA ILE A 36 8.44 -5.18 -3.54
C ILE A 36 9.42 -4.60 -2.51
N ASN A 37 10.65 -5.08 -2.45
CA ASN A 37 11.66 -4.59 -1.52
C ASN A 37 11.96 -3.10 -1.71
N GLN A 38 11.86 -2.58 -2.93
CA GLN A 38 12.00 -1.16 -3.19
C GLN A 38 10.88 -0.35 -2.52
N PHE A 39 9.63 -0.87 -2.53
CA PHE A 39 8.45 -0.20 -1.99
C PHE A 39 8.13 -0.53 -0.52
N THR A 40 8.87 -1.41 0.10
CA THR A 40 8.71 -1.74 1.53
C THR A 40 9.94 -1.38 2.36
N GLY A 41 11.04 -1.06 1.69
CA GLY A 41 12.34 -0.84 2.31
C GLY A 41 12.49 0.53 2.98
N ALA A 42 13.72 0.76 3.48
CA ALA A 42 14.08 1.95 4.24
C ALA A 42 13.98 3.27 3.47
N ARG A 43 13.95 3.21 2.14
CA ARG A 43 13.86 4.38 1.26
C ARG A 43 12.44 4.93 1.08
N VAL A 44 11.42 4.17 1.46
CA VAL A 44 10.04 4.67 1.37
C VAL A 44 9.85 5.79 2.39
N ILE A 45 9.35 6.91 1.91
CA ILE A 45 8.95 8.07 2.71
C ILE A 45 7.48 7.94 3.04
N ARG A 46 6.66 7.79 2.00
CA ARG A 46 5.19 7.73 2.06
C ARG A 46 4.66 6.81 0.96
N ALA A 47 3.50 6.23 1.19
CA ALA A 47 2.75 5.54 0.15
C ALA A 47 1.24 5.82 0.32
N GLU A 48 0.53 5.93 -0.81
CA GLU A 48 -0.92 5.90 -0.88
C GLU A 48 -1.31 4.70 -1.73
N VAL A 49 -2.06 3.77 -1.13
CA VAL A 49 -2.35 2.48 -1.75
C VAL A 49 -3.85 2.23 -1.72
N ILE A 50 -4.44 2.10 -2.90
CA ILE A 50 -5.82 1.65 -3.02
C ILE A 50 -5.81 0.12 -3.05
N VAL A 51 -6.49 -0.49 -2.09
CA VAL A 51 -6.64 -1.95 -1.98
C VAL A 51 -8.11 -2.34 -1.98
N LEU A 52 -8.44 -3.52 -2.46
CA LEU A 52 -9.80 -4.05 -2.30
C LEU A 52 -9.99 -4.59 -0.89
N ALA A 53 -11.01 -4.14 -0.21
CA ALA A 53 -11.48 -4.70 1.05
C ALA A 53 -12.13 -6.09 0.84
N GLY A 54 -12.47 -6.80 1.93
CA GLY A 54 -13.04 -8.14 1.86
C GLY A 54 -14.39 -8.20 1.16
N ASP A 55 -15.14 -7.12 1.22
CA ASP A 55 -16.44 -6.92 0.57
C ASP A 55 -16.33 -6.45 -0.90
N GLY A 56 -15.10 -6.29 -1.42
CA GLY A 56 -14.83 -5.80 -2.77
C GLY A 56 -14.82 -4.28 -2.90
N SER A 57 -15.08 -3.52 -1.85
CA SER A 57 -14.96 -2.06 -1.86
C SER A 57 -13.51 -1.62 -1.99
N ALA A 58 -13.28 -0.49 -2.65
CA ALA A 58 -11.96 0.12 -2.69
C ALA A 58 -11.69 0.87 -1.38
N GLN A 59 -10.54 0.62 -0.79
CA GLN A 59 -10.07 1.24 0.45
C GLN A 59 -8.79 2.00 0.18
N ASP A 60 -8.78 3.30 0.47
CA ASP A 60 -7.58 4.12 0.38
C ASP A 60 -6.80 4.01 1.70
N THR A 61 -5.56 3.58 1.60
CA THR A 61 -4.64 3.39 2.73
C THR A 61 -3.42 4.27 2.53
N ARG A 62 -3.28 5.28 3.37
CA ARG A 62 -2.07 6.09 3.45
C ARG A 62 -1.10 5.48 4.43
N VAL A 63 0.17 5.50 4.06
CA VAL A 63 1.28 5.03 4.89
C VAL A 63 2.31 6.14 5.00
N ASP A 64 2.59 6.61 6.20
CA ASP A 64 3.64 7.59 6.49
C ASP A 64 4.73 6.93 7.33
N ARG A 65 5.97 7.18 6.98
CA ARG A 65 7.13 6.64 7.69
C ARG A 65 8.02 7.77 8.19
N GLY A 66 8.35 7.76 9.47
CA GLY A 66 9.17 8.83 10.00
C GLY A 66 9.63 8.63 11.44
N VAL A 67 10.27 9.67 11.95
CA VAL A 67 10.66 9.80 13.36
C VAL A 67 9.66 10.71 14.04
N ILE A 68 9.16 10.29 15.18
CA ILE A 68 8.24 11.08 16.02
C ILE A 68 8.98 12.34 16.50
N VAL A 69 8.45 13.51 16.19
CA VAL A 69 8.96 14.80 16.68
C VAL A 69 8.07 15.41 17.76
N MET A 70 6.78 15.09 17.75
CA MET A 70 5.82 15.54 18.76
C MET A 70 4.69 14.50 18.94
N VAL A 71 4.21 14.34 20.16
CA VAL A 71 3.04 13.53 20.50
C VAL A 71 2.12 14.36 21.37
N THR A 72 0.85 14.40 20.99
CA THR A 72 -0.26 14.93 21.81
C THR A 72 -1.30 13.82 22.00
N PRO A 73 -2.32 13.98 22.82
CA PRO A 73 -3.39 12.99 22.95
C PRO A 73 -4.14 12.66 21.65
N VAL A 74 -4.13 13.59 20.68
CA VAL A 74 -4.92 13.48 19.44
C VAL A 74 -4.09 13.57 18.15
N THR A 75 -2.79 13.86 18.27
CA THR A 75 -1.91 14.04 17.10
C THR A 75 -0.53 13.47 17.34
N LEU A 76 -0.04 12.75 16.38
CA LEU A 76 1.35 12.32 16.24
C LEU A 76 1.97 13.13 15.10
N THR A 77 3.08 13.82 15.36
CA THR A 77 3.80 14.55 14.30
C THR A 77 5.06 13.77 13.95
N LEU A 78 5.20 13.43 12.67
CA LEU A 78 6.35 12.70 12.12
C LEU A 78 7.25 13.66 11.36
N ARG A 79 8.56 13.44 11.45
CA ARG A 79 9.53 13.94 10.49
C ARG A 79 9.91 12.80 9.56
N GLU A 80 9.58 12.94 8.30
CA GLU A 80 9.93 12.00 7.24
C GLU A 80 11.42 12.11 6.84
N SER A 81 11.92 11.15 6.08
CA SER A 81 13.34 11.10 5.71
C SER A 81 13.75 12.18 4.70
N ASN A 82 12.81 12.77 3.98
CA ASN A 82 13.02 13.95 3.12
C ASN A 82 13.00 15.28 3.88
N GLY A 83 12.73 15.25 5.20
CA GLY A 83 12.67 16.42 6.06
C GLY A 83 11.26 16.96 6.30
N ASP A 84 10.26 16.52 5.56
CA ASP A 84 8.87 16.94 5.73
C ASP A 84 8.35 16.62 7.13
N VAL A 85 7.48 17.48 7.63
CA VAL A 85 6.84 17.33 8.93
C VAL A 85 5.34 17.10 8.72
N VAL A 86 4.87 15.90 9.05
CA VAL A 86 3.50 15.44 8.77
C VAL A 86 2.74 15.21 10.08
N PRO A 87 1.62 15.91 10.31
CA PRO A 87 0.72 15.60 11.40
C PRO A 87 -0.18 14.41 11.03
N VAL A 88 -0.32 13.47 11.95
CA VAL A 88 -1.17 12.29 11.83
C VAL A 88 -2.17 12.30 12.99
N ALA A 89 -3.44 12.22 12.68
CA ALA A 89 -4.48 12.12 13.71
C ALA A 89 -4.42 10.75 14.40
N ILE A 90 -4.39 10.77 15.73
CA ILE A 90 -4.51 9.58 16.58
C ILE A 90 -5.66 9.75 17.57
N GLY A 91 -6.15 8.67 18.10
CA GLY A 91 -7.26 8.69 19.04
C GLY A 91 -7.33 7.42 19.90
N THR A 92 -8.37 7.30 20.69
CA THR A 92 -8.58 6.15 21.60
C THR A 92 -8.68 4.82 20.85
N GLY A 93 -9.10 4.84 19.56
CA GLY A 93 -9.14 3.65 18.70
C GLY A 93 -7.84 3.37 17.96
N SER A 94 -6.81 4.23 18.07
CA SER A 94 -5.53 3.99 17.42
C SER A 94 -4.81 2.81 18.07
N GLN A 95 -4.37 1.88 17.23
CA GLN A 95 -3.61 0.72 17.66
C GLN A 95 -2.11 0.97 17.52
N VAL A 96 -1.33 0.50 18.48
CA VAL A 96 0.13 0.55 18.43
C VAL A 96 0.68 -0.86 18.54
N GLN A 97 1.53 -1.22 17.60
CA GLN A 97 2.22 -2.52 17.57
C GLN A 97 3.74 -2.30 17.57
N GLY A 98 4.44 -2.97 18.46
CA GLY A 98 5.89 -2.91 18.52
C GLY A 98 6.47 -3.67 19.71
N ASN A 99 7.79 -3.88 19.68
CA ASN A 99 8.46 -4.66 20.71
C ASN A 99 8.51 -3.97 22.08
N ARG A 100 8.31 -2.66 22.13
CA ARG A 100 8.44 -1.85 23.36
C ARG A 100 7.26 -0.97 23.67
N VAL A 101 6.30 -0.88 22.75
CA VAL A 101 5.11 -0.05 22.86
C VAL A 101 3.88 -0.80 22.38
N SER A 102 2.79 -0.70 23.10
CA SER A 102 1.51 -1.33 22.78
C SER A 102 0.32 -0.36 22.88
N SER A 103 0.59 0.91 23.18
CA SER A 103 -0.46 1.93 23.26
C SER A 103 0.05 3.31 22.84
N PRO A 104 -0.84 4.21 22.38
CA PRO A 104 -0.45 5.58 21.99
C PRO A 104 0.25 6.36 23.12
N GLY A 105 -0.14 6.14 24.37
CA GLY A 105 0.47 6.80 25.52
C GLY A 105 1.93 6.43 25.79
N GLN A 106 2.43 5.39 25.17
CA GLN A 106 3.84 4.96 25.27
C GLN A 106 4.72 5.52 24.15
N LEU A 107 4.13 6.15 23.14
CA LEU A 107 4.89 6.78 22.05
C LEU A 107 5.71 7.94 22.59
N ARG A 108 6.92 8.10 22.11
CA ARG A 108 7.86 9.14 22.53
C ARG A 108 8.57 9.76 21.34
N ARG A 109 8.94 11.02 21.48
CA ARG A 109 9.84 11.70 20.55
C ARG A 109 11.11 10.89 20.29
N GLY A 110 11.54 10.80 19.05
CA GLY A 110 12.71 10.05 18.60
C GLY A 110 12.43 8.60 18.18
N MET A 111 11.23 8.07 18.44
CA MET A 111 10.87 6.74 17.96
C MET A 111 10.65 6.73 16.44
N ARG A 112 11.14 5.70 15.76
CA ARG A 112 10.84 5.43 14.35
C ARG A 112 9.57 4.60 14.26
N VAL A 113 8.66 5.02 13.41
CA VAL A 113 7.36 4.37 13.22
C VAL A 113 6.94 4.38 11.76
N VAL A 114 6.06 3.45 11.41
CA VAL A 114 5.24 3.44 10.22
C VAL A 114 3.79 3.59 10.67
N VAL A 115 3.08 4.53 10.10
CA VAL A 115 1.68 4.81 10.42
C VAL A 115 0.82 4.46 9.22
N TYR A 116 -0.22 3.67 9.45
CA TYR A 116 -1.21 3.30 8.46
C TYR A 116 -2.51 4.02 8.78
N GLN A 117 -3.06 4.73 7.81
CA GLN A 117 -4.34 5.42 7.90
C GLN A 117 -5.26 4.93 6.79
N VAL A 118 -6.38 4.34 7.17
CA VAL A 118 -7.48 4.06 6.26
C VAL A 118 -8.50 5.18 6.43
N ALA A 119 -9.05 5.69 5.33
CA ALA A 119 -10.03 6.75 5.37
C ALA A 119 -11.19 6.40 6.32
N GLY A 120 -11.48 7.31 7.26
CA GLY A 120 -12.53 7.11 8.26
C GLY A 120 -12.21 6.15 9.41
N GLN A 121 -10.98 5.62 9.50
CA GLN A 121 -10.56 4.73 10.58
C GLN A 121 -9.45 5.34 11.45
N PRO A 122 -9.35 4.96 12.73
CA PRO A 122 -8.23 5.36 13.58
C PRO A 122 -6.90 4.82 13.03
N ALA A 123 -5.84 5.61 13.18
CA ALA A 123 -4.51 5.22 12.73
C ALA A 123 -3.99 3.96 13.44
N GLN A 124 -3.35 3.09 12.68
CA GLN A 124 -2.55 1.99 13.18
C GLN A 124 -1.07 2.38 13.12
N ILE A 125 -0.38 2.30 14.24
CA ILE A 125 1.02 2.70 14.36
C ILE A 125 1.86 1.45 14.62
N VAL A 126 2.88 1.26 13.81
CA VAL A 126 3.80 0.12 13.95
C VAL A 126 5.18 0.65 14.27
N GLN A 127 5.73 0.30 15.43
CA GLN A 127 7.11 0.57 15.74
C GLN A 127 7.99 -0.37 14.91
N GLY A 128 8.78 0.18 14.01
CA GLY A 128 9.63 -0.62 13.13
C GLY A 128 10.03 0.14 11.88
N GLU A 129 10.69 -0.55 10.98
CA GLU A 129 11.31 0.07 9.82
C GLU A 129 10.72 -0.39 8.48
N SER A 130 9.85 -1.40 8.48
CA SER A 130 9.35 -2.01 7.25
C SER A 130 7.87 -1.73 7.04
N ILE A 131 7.51 -1.35 5.82
CA ILE A 131 6.13 -1.28 5.37
C ILE A 131 5.65 -2.70 5.06
N ASN A 132 4.38 -2.98 5.38
CA ASN A 132 3.79 -4.28 5.10
C ASN A 132 3.73 -4.54 3.59
N ALA A 133 4.48 -5.53 3.12
CA ALA A 133 4.53 -5.94 1.71
C ALA A 133 3.17 -6.39 1.15
N GLN A 134 2.24 -6.78 2.00
CA GLN A 134 0.89 -7.20 1.60
C GLN A 134 0.07 -6.07 0.98
N LEU A 135 0.39 -4.79 1.28
CA LEU A 135 -0.23 -3.65 0.61
C LEU A 135 -0.01 -3.68 -0.91
N PHE A 136 1.13 -4.20 -1.35
CA PHE A 136 1.48 -4.34 -2.77
C PHE A 136 1.13 -5.73 -3.33
N GLY A 137 0.32 -6.48 -2.60
CA GLY A 137 -0.13 -7.82 -2.95
C GLY A 137 -1.26 -7.85 -3.98
N PRO A 138 -1.89 -9.02 -4.17
CA PRO A 138 -2.92 -9.25 -5.20
C PRO A 138 -4.15 -8.34 -5.09
N ARG A 139 -4.40 -7.77 -3.91
CA ARG A 139 -5.55 -6.88 -3.65
C ARG A 139 -5.26 -5.41 -3.90
N MET A 140 -4.01 -5.05 -4.18
CA MET A 140 -3.66 -3.71 -4.62
C MET A 140 -4.36 -3.40 -5.95
N VAL A 141 -4.99 -2.26 -6.03
CA VAL A 141 -5.55 -1.69 -7.26
C VAL A 141 -4.53 -0.75 -7.87
N ARG A 142 -4.08 0.21 -7.07
CA ARG A 142 -3.14 1.27 -7.46
C ARG A 142 -2.30 1.67 -6.26
N ALA A 143 -1.08 2.15 -6.50
CA ALA A 143 -0.27 2.77 -5.46
C ALA A 143 0.51 3.96 -5.99
N GLU A 144 0.66 4.98 -5.15
CA GLU A 144 1.63 6.06 -5.31
C GLU A 144 2.65 5.95 -4.18
N VAL A 145 3.93 5.94 -4.52
CA VAL A 145 5.00 5.71 -3.54
C VAL A 145 6.09 6.75 -3.69
N LEU A 146 6.32 7.51 -2.65
CA LEU A 146 7.40 8.49 -2.56
C LEU A 146 8.63 7.82 -1.95
N LEU A 147 9.72 7.79 -2.69
CA LEU A 147 11.00 7.23 -2.27
C LEU A 147 12.05 8.31 -2.07
N LEU A 148 12.94 8.06 -1.11
CA LEU A 148 14.17 8.83 -0.99
C LEU A 148 15.18 8.36 -2.05
N GLY A 149 15.51 9.23 -2.98
CA GLY A 149 16.51 9.02 -4.02
C GLY A 149 17.94 9.23 -3.53
N ALA A 150 18.89 9.05 -4.44
CA ALA A 150 20.28 9.39 -4.17
C ALA A 150 20.43 10.91 -3.94
N GLY A 151 21.32 11.28 -3.01
CA GLY A 151 21.56 12.69 -2.69
C GLY A 151 20.41 13.39 -1.95
N GLY A 152 19.42 12.65 -1.42
CA GLY A 152 18.30 13.23 -0.66
C GLY A 152 17.15 13.74 -1.52
N SER A 153 17.20 13.56 -2.84
CA SER A 153 16.06 13.87 -3.72
C SER A 153 14.87 12.95 -3.46
N THR A 154 13.67 13.39 -3.79
CA THR A 154 12.48 12.54 -3.77
C THR A 154 12.18 12.02 -5.16
N GLN A 155 11.70 10.79 -5.22
CA GLN A 155 11.23 10.13 -6.44
C GLN A 155 9.83 9.62 -6.20
N ASP A 156 8.91 10.00 -7.07
CA ASP A 156 7.51 9.58 -7.00
C ASP A 156 7.25 8.51 -8.06
N PHE A 157 6.72 7.38 -7.61
CA PHE A 157 6.41 6.22 -8.45
C PHE A 157 4.93 5.87 -8.35
N ARG A 158 4.40 5.35 -9.47
CA ARG A 158 3.04 4.84 -9.56
C ARG A 158 3.04 3.40 -10.01
N LEU A 159 2.17 2.63 -9.38
CA LEU A 159 1.85 1.25 -9.74
C LEU A 159 0.37 1.17 -10.05
N ASP A 160 0.04 0.69 -11.23
CA ASP A 160 -1.34 0.43 -11.64
C ASP A 160 -1.48 -1.07 -11.94
N ARG A 161 -2.45 -1.74 -11.31
CA ARG A 161 -2.70 -3.17 -11.50
C ARG A 161 -4.04 -3.38 -12.18
N GLY A 162 -4.05 -4.19 -13.21
CA GLY A 162 -5.31 -4.46 -13.91
C GLY A 162 -5.20 -5.52 -14.98
N VAL A 163 -6.29 -5.64 -15.71
CA VAL A 163 -6.41 -6.50 -16.89
C VAL A 163 -6.30 -5.64 -18.14
N VAL A 164 -5.42 -6.01 -19.07
CA VAL A 164 -5.25 -5.34 -20.35
C VAL A 164 -6.57 -5.38 -21.12
N VAL A 165 -7.06 -4.21 -21.50
CA VAL A 165 -8.21 -4.02 -22.38
C VAL A 165 -7.77 -3.75 -23.79
N SER A 166 -6.73 -2.90 -23.95
CA SER A 166 -6.12 -2.61 -25.24
C SER A 166 -4.64 -2.23 -25.06
N ALA A 167 -3.85 -2.50 -26.07
CA ALA A 167 -2.46 -2.10 -26.18
C ALA A 167 -2.26 -1.55 -27.61
N ALA A 168 -2.20 -0.24 -27.76
CA ALA A 168 -2.10 0.40 -29.07
C ALA A 168 -1.37 1.74 -28.98
N SER A 169 -0.59 2.06 -30.00
CA SER A 169 -0.01 3.39 -30.19
C SER A 169 0.72 3.98 -28.96
N GLY A 170 1.47 3.14 -28.22
CA GLY A 170 2.22 3.60 -27.03
C GLY A 170 1.33 3.80 -25.79
N THR A 171 0.09 3.33 -25.83
CA THR A 171 -0.84 3.39 -24.69
C THR A 171 -1.32 1.99 -24.32
N LEU A 172 -1.26 1.66 -23.05
CA LEU A 172 -1.84 0.46 -22.47
C LEU A 172 -3.07 0.86 -21.64
N THR A 173 -4.25 0.38 -22.03
CA THR A 173 -5.45 0.63 -21.24
C THR A 173 -5.72 -0.57 -20.34
N LEU A 174 -5.77 -0.34 -19.04
CA LEU A 174 -6.10 -1.34 -18.04
C LEU A 174 -7.52 -1.15 -17.54
N ARG A 175 -8.16 -2.27 -17.23
CA ARG A 175 -9.30 -2.30 -16.32
C ARG A 175 -8.82 -2.76 -14.96
N GLU A 176 -8.85 -1.88 -13.99
CA GLU A 176 -8.51 -2.16 -12.61
C GLU A 176 -9.58 -3.03 -11.92
N SER A 177 -9.25 -3.61 -10.78
CA SER A 177 -10.16 -4.51 -10.06
C SER A 177 -11.36 -3.80 -9.41
N ASN A 178 -11.29 -2.47 -9.21
CA ASN A 178 -12.41 -1.63 -8.81
C ASN A 178 -13.33 -1.23 -9.98
N GLY A 179 -12.99 -1.65 -11.22
CA GLY A 179 -13.77 -1.37 -12.43
C GLY A 179 -13.28 -0.19 -13.25
N ASP A 180 -12.36 0.63 -12.74
CA ASP A 180 -11.86 1.81 -13.43
C ASP A 180 -11.09 1.43 -14.70
N MET A 181 -11.22 2.30 -15.72
CA MET A 181 -10.49 2.21 -16.97
C MET A 181 -9.36 3.23 -16.98
N VAL A 182 -8.12 2.76 -16.96
CA VAL A 182 -6.94 3.62 -16.82
C VAL A 182 -6.08 3.53 -18.09
N PRO A 183 -6.00 4.59 -18.91
CA PRO A 183 -5.04 4.68 -20.00
C PRO A 183 -3.67 5.08 -19.45
N LEU A 184 -2.65 4.29 -19.77
CA LEU A 184 -1.27 4.48 -19.32
C LEU A 184 -0.36 4.66 -20.53
N PRO A 185 0.37 5.76 -20.66
CA PRO A 185 1.42 5.88 -21.65
C PRO A 185 2.53 4.87 -21.33
N VAL A 186 3.03 4.19 -22.35
CA VAL A 186 4.08 3.19 -22.21
C VAL A 186 5.25 3.59 -23.09
N ASP A 187 6.46 3.60 -22.50
CA ASP A 187 7.68 3.84 -23.25
C ASP A 187 7.88 2.73 -24.31
N PRO A 188 8.22 3.05 -25.56
CA PRO A 188 8.52 2.03 -26.56
C PRO A 188 9.64 1.06 -26.15
N ALA A 189 10.56 1.50 -25.28
CA ALA A 189 11.63 0.70 -24.71
C ALA A 189 11.24 0.02 -23.38
N ALA A 190 9.98 0.15 -22.94
CA ALA A 190 9.52 -0.44 -21.70
C ALA A 190 9.83 -1.93 -21.62
N GLN A 191 10.37 -2.34 -20.48
CA GLN A 191 10.63 -3.74 -20.21
C GLN A 191 9.31 -4.46 -19.87
N VAL A 192 9.05 -5.58 -20.54
CA VAL A 192 7.95 -6.48 -20.17
C VAL A 192 8.56 -7.73 -19.54
N GLN A 193 8.24 -7.97 -18.27
CA GLN A 193 8.72 -9.10 -17.49
C GLN A 193 7.59 -10.11 -17.23
N GLY A 194 7.89 -11.39 -17.27
CA GLY A 194 6.90 -12.47 -17.12
C GLY A 194 6.36 -12.97 -18.48
N GLY A 195 5.58 -14.06 -18.44
CA GLY A 195 4.98 -14.62 -19.67
C GLY A 195 5.89 -15.48 -20.54
N GLY A 196 7.12 -15.77 -20.14
CA GLY A 196 8.01 -16.80 -20.73
C GLY A 196 8.57 -16.53 -22.13
N ARG A 197 8.25 -15.41 -22.78
CA ARG A 197 8.77 -15.00 -24.11
C ARG A 197 9.14 -13.52 -24.09
N LYS A 198 10.01 -13.10 -25.02
CA LYS A 198 10.21 -11.66 -25.29
C LYS A 198 8.88 -11.07 -25.76
N VAL A 199 8.18 -10.38 -24.88
CA VAL A 199 6.91 -9.70 -25.14
C VAL A 199 7.19 -8.20 -25.04
N THR A 200 6.63 -7.42 -25.93
CA THR A 200 6.61 -5.96 -25.83
C THR A 200 5.25 -5.50 -25.31
N ALA A 201 5.17 -4.30 -24.78
CA ALA A 201 3.90 -3.75 -24.29
C ALA A 201 2.82 -3.74 -25.40
N ALA A 202 3.20 -3.45 -26.65
CA ALA A 202 2.30 -3.43 -27.81
C ALA A 202 1.74 -4.81 -28.19
N THR A 203 2.40 -5.90 -27.78
CA THR A 203 1.96 -7.27 -28.08
C THR A 203 1.20 -7.94 -26.93
N LEU A 204 0.96 -7.21 -25.84
CA LEU A 204 0.15 -7.70 -24.74
C LEU A 204 -1.29 -7.95 -25.19
N ARG A 205 -1.79 -9.14 -24.90
CA ARG A 205 -3.12 -9.55 -25.31
C ARG A 205 -4.16 -9.00 -24.34
N ARG A 206 -5.35 -8.68 -24.88
CA ARG A 206 -6.53 -8.41 -24.05
C ARG A 206 -6.76 -9.58 -23.07
N GLY A 207 -7.09 -9.27 -21.82
CA GLY A 207 -7.27 -10.26 -20.77
C GLY A 207 -6.01 -10.59 -19.97
N THR A 208 -4.82 -10.15 -20.41
CA THR A 208 -3.59 -10.34 -19.65
C THR A 208 -3.62 -9.52 -18.37
N ARG A 209 -3.29 -10.13 -17.24
CA ARG A 209 -3.13 -9.41 -15.96
C ARG A 209 -1.72 -8.85 -15.87
N VAL A 210 -1.62 -7.57 -15.50
CA VAL A 210 -0.34 -6.87 -15.40
C VAL A 210 -0.29 -5.94 -14.19
N VAL A 211 0.93 -5.65 -13.74
CA VAL A 211 1.24 -4.47 -12.95
C VAL A 211 2.15 -3.58 -13.77
N VAL A 212 1.76 -2.33 -13.93
CA VAL A 212 2.50 -1.31 -14.65
C VAL A 212 3.18 -0.40 -13.65
N TYR A 213 4.46 -0.17 -13.86
CA TYR A 213 5.31 0.65 -13.04
C TYR A 213 5.83 1.84 -13.83
N ARG A 214 5.74 3.04 -13.25
CA ARG A 214 6.23 4.28 -13.86
C ARG A 214 6.65 5.31 -12.81
N SER A 215 7.55 6.20 -13.17
CA SER A 215 7.73 7.46 -12.46
C SER A 215 6.49 8.33 -12.65
N ALA A 216 6.11 9.15 -11.68
CA ALA A 216 4.78 9.78 -11.58
C ALA A 216 4.28 10.45 -12.86
N ASN A 217 5.10 11.17 -13.59
CA ASN A 217 4.69 11.90 -14.79
C ASN A 217 5.35 11.36 -16.08
N ALA A 218 5.92 10.16 -16.03
CA ALA A 218 6.58 9.52 -17.14
C ALA A 218 5.71 8.42 -17.76
N ALA A 219 6.08 8.02 -18.98
CA ALA A 219 5.57 6.79 -19.56
C ALA A 219 6.06 5.57 -18.77
N ALA A 220 5.29 4.50 -18.78
CA ALA A 220 5.64 3.29 -18.07
C ALA A 220 6.94 2.67 -18.60
N GLU A 221 7.85 2.37 -17.71
CA GLU A 221 9.18 1.81 -17.99
C GLU A 221 9.22 0.29 -17.80
N LEU A 222 8.30 -0.23 -16.98
CA LEU A 222 8.22 -1.65 -16.66
C LEU A 222 6.76 -2.12 -16.62
N VAL A 223 6.49 -3.22 -17.30
CA VAL A 223 5.22 -3.94 -17.25
C VAL A 223 5.50 -5.36 -16.77
N GLN A 224 5.00 -5.72 -15.60
CA GLN A 224 5.08 -7.06 -15.06
C GLN A 224 3.82 -7.84 -15.44
N VAL A 225 3.96 -8.89 -16.24
CA VAL A 225 2.88 -9.83 -16.53
C VAL A 225 2.70 -10.74 -15.33
N GLU A 226 1.51 -10.76 -14.77
CA GLU A 226 1.14 -11.73 -13.73
C GLU A 226 0.79 -13.04 -14.45
N GLY A 227 1.38 -14.15 -14.00
CA GLY A 227 1.07 -15.44 -14.60
C GLY A 227 -0.45 -15.67 -14.57
N SER A 228 -1.00 -16.13 -15.69
CA SER A 228 -2.30 -16.78 -15.68
C SER A 228 -2.19 -17.96 -14.70
N GLY A 229 -2.83 -17.84 -13.54
CA GLY A 229 -3.03 -19.01 -12.68
C GLY A 229 -3.63 -20.14 -13.51
N PRO A 230 -3.37 -21.36 -13.11
CA PRO A 230 -3.94 -22.52 -13.77
C PRO A 230 -5.46 -22.47 -13.78
#